data_84b4ff00b2652bcfd4f069f0d45afe3b
#
_entry.id   84b4ff00b2652bcfd4f069f0d45afe3b
#
_cell.length_a   1.000
_cell.length_b   1.000
_cell.length_c   1.000
_cell.angle_alpha   90.00
_cell.angle_beta   90.00
_cell.angle_gamma   90.00
#
_symmetry.space_group_name_H-M   'P 1'
#
loop_
_entity.id
_entity.type
_entity.pdbx_description
1 polymer ?
#
loop_
_entity_poly.entity_id
_entity_poly.type
_entity_poly.pdbx_seq_one_letter_code
_entity_poly.pdbx_strand_id
1 'polypeptide(L)'
;LPILAREVRITAKESGRKAGRYIDEYRNRYTHPERLCSSLFNDDSYWQHPEFRAASFMRSLFNVATNMQSHSFGEDLYSIFTKKKHDLWRIVNIQWYLRYGPAPQTDGNMPFNQRFLLRNMIATADTVFQSKTYTNGASLRFGHEVCVMPLACLMELDSCGVKVNDLDNLDSYWVNYRIYPMACNVQ
;
A
#
# COMPACT_ATOMS: atom_id res chain seq x y z
N LEU A 1 18.27 -23.64 8.72
CA LEU A 1 17.69 -22.82 7.61
C LEU A 1 16.19 -23.12 7.32
N PRO A 2 15.70 -24.41 7.23
CA PRO A 2 14.28 -24.70 6.96
C PRO A 2 13.35 -24.25 8.09
N ILE A 3 13.74 -24.38 9.35
CA ILE A 3 12.93 -24.00 10.52
C ILE A 3 12.73 -22.49 10.56
N LEU A 4 13.80 -21.72 10.40
CA LEU A 4 13.73 -20.25 10.36
C LEU A 4 12.85 -19.73 9.21
N ALA A 5 12.92 -20.37 8.04
CA ALA A 5 12.07 -20.03 6.90
C ALA A 5 10.59 -20.35 7.15
N ARG A 6 10.30 -21.42 7.93
CA ARG A 6 8.95 -21.79 8.32
C ARG A 6 8.37 -20.82 9.34
N GLU A 7 9.12 -20.45 10.36
CA GLU A 7 8.70 -19.49 11.39
C GLU A 7 8.40 -18.11 10.77
N VAL A 8 9.28 -17.63 9.88
CA VAL A 8 9.06 -16.38 9.17
C VAL A 8 7.80 -16.40 8.30
N ARG A 9 7.49 -17.54 7.65
CA ARG A 9 6.24 -17.70 6.88
C ARG A 9 5.01 -17.67 7.76
N ILE A 10 5.05 -18.29 8.93
CA ILE A 10 3.95 -18.30 9.90
C ILE A 10 3.71 -16.87 10.38
N THR A 11 4.74 -16.16 10.80
CA THR A 11 4.65 -14.76 11.25
C THR A 11 4.09 -13.84 10.18
N ALA A 12 4.56 -13.94 8.94
CA ALA A 12 4.03 -13.14 7.82
C ALA A 12 2.54 -13.42 7.55
N LYS A 13 2.11 -14.70 7.67
CA LYS A 13 0.71 -15.08 7.50
C LYS A 13 -0.17 -14.54 8.64
N GLU A 14 0.33 -14.52 9.87
CA GLU A 14 -0.37 -13.97 11.03
C GLU A 14 -0.49 -12.46 10.96
N SER A 15 0.59 -11.77 10.63
CA SER A 15 0.58 -10.31 10.42
C SER A 15 -0.37 -9.93 9.28
N GLY A 16 -0.41 -10.69 8.19
CA GLY A 16 -1.36 -10.49 7.10
C GLY A 16 -2.83 -10.66 7.53
N ARG A 17 -3.13 -11.63 8.42
CA ARG A 17 -4.47 -11.79 8.99
C ARG A 17 -4.85 -10.64 9.93
N LYS A 18 -3.91 -10.16 10.75
CA LYS A 18 -4.11 -8.96 11.59
C LYS A 18 -4.41 -7.74 10.71
N ALA A 19 -3.62 -7.51 9.67
CA ALA A 19 -3.85 -6.42 8.72
C ALA A 19 -5.25 -6.49 8.09
N GLY A 20 -5.69 -7.67 7.67
CA GLY A 20 -7.03 -7.88 7.11
C GLY A 20 -8.14 -7.45 8.07
N ARG A 21 -8.08 -7.84 9.33
CA ARG A 21 -9.08 -7.48 10.36
C ARG A 21 -9.16 -5.96 10.57
N TYR A 22 -8.02 -5.29 10.72
CA TYR A 22 -7.99 -3.84 10.86
C TYR A 22 -8.53 -3.13 9.62
N ILE A 23 -8.19 -3.59 8.42
CA ILE A 23 -8.69 -3.02 7.17
C ILE A 23 -10.22 -3.15 7.08
N ASP A 24 -10.78 -4.28 7.45
CA ASP A 24 -12.24 -4.50 7.43
C ASP A 24 -12.95 -3.64 8.48
N GLU A 25 -12.37 -3.50 9.68
CA GLU A 25 -12.87 -2.61 10.72
C GLU A 25 -12.94 -1.16 10.23
N TYR A 26 -11.83 -0.65 9.69
CA TYR A 26 -11.78 0.72 9.18
C TYR A 26 -12.66 0.94 7.95
N ARG A 27 -12.77 -0.03 7.07
CA ARG A 27 -13.75 0.02 5.97
C ARG A 27 -15.16 0.20 6.49
N ASN A 28 -15.59 -0.60 7.45
CA ASN A 28 -16.93 -0.52 8.00
C ASN A 28 -17.18 0.80 8.73
N ARG A 29 -16.17 1.36 9.36
CA ARG A 29 -16.27 2.64 10.09
C ARG A 29 -16.42 3.85 9.16
N TYR A 30 -15.68 3.90 8.04
CA TYR A 30 -15.58 5.07 7.19
C TYR A 30 -16.38 4.98 5.88
N THR A 31 -16.69 3.80 5.39
CA THR A 31 -17.58 3.67 4.25
C THR A 31 -19.02 3.49 4.72
N HIS A 32 -19.83 4.49 4.46
CA HIS A 32 -21.28 4.30 4.39
C HIS A 32 -21.63 3.99 2.93
N PRO A 33 -21.39 2.75 2.46
CA PRO A 33 -21.48 2.41 1.05
C PRO A 33 -22.90 2.66 0.49
N GLU A 34 -23.91 2.47 1.32
CA GLU A 34 -25.31 2.64 0.99
C GLU A 34 -25.62 4.05 0.48
N ARG A 35 -25.16 5.08 1.18
CA ARG A 35 -25.42 6.47 0.77
C ARG A 35 -24.76 6.88 -0.52
N LEU A 36 -23.60 6.32 -0.82
CA LEU A 36 -22.89 6.67 -2.03
C LEU A 36 -23.41 5.86 -3.22
N CYS A 37 -23.67 4.57 -3.01
CA CYS A 37 -24.25 3.73 -4.05
C CYS A 37 -25.63 4.23 -4.47
N SER A 38 -26.48 4.63 -3.52
CA SER A 38 -27.79 5.24 -3.83
C SER A 38 -27.70 6.54 -4.64
N SER A 39 -26.59 7.28 -4.55
CA SER A 39 -26.38 8.49 -5.36
C SER A 39 -25.80 8.21 -6.75
N LEU A 40 -25.21 7.03 -6.97
CA LEU A 40 -24.55 6.66 -8.22
C LEU A 40 -25.41 5.76 -9.11
N PHE A 41 -26.34 5.02 -8.53
CA PHE A 41 -27.18 4.08 -9.25
C PHE A 41 -28.64 4.56 -9.23
N ASN A 42 -29.28 4.55 -10.40
CA ASN A 42 -30.70 4.85 -10.53
C ASN A 42 -31.59 3.69 -10.07
N ASP A 43 -31.00 2.52 -9.86
CA ASP A 43 -31.72 1.30 -9.47
C ASP A 43 -30.95 0.64 -8.30
N ASP A 44 -31.63 0.51 -7.17
CA ASP A 44 -31.09 -0.07 -5.94
C ASP A 44 -30.75 -1.56 -6.08
N SER A 45 -31.35 -2.28 -7.04
CA SER A 45 -31.09 -3.70 -7.25
C SER A 45 -29.63 -4.03 -7.53
N TYR A 46 -28.89 -3.11 -8.13
CA TYR A 46 -27.48 -3.29 -8.43
C TYR A 46 -26.62 -3.35 -7.17
N TRP A 47 -26.79 -2.41 -6.25
CA TRP A 47 -25.92 -2.33 -5.08
C TRP A 47 -26.45 -3.12 -3.88
N GLN A 48 -27.73 -3.49 -3.88
CA GLN A 48 -28.34 -4.40 -2.90
C GLN A 48 -28.09 -5.87 -3.21
N HIS A 49 -27.51 -6.18 -4.37
CA HIS A 49 -27.20 -7.56 -4.73
C HIS A 49 -26.21 -8.19 -3.71
N PRO A 50 -26.45 -9.44 -3.24
CA PRO A 50 -25.65 -10.08 -2.17
C PRO A 50 -24.16 -10.18 -2.47
N GLU A 51 -23.79 -10.26 -3.76
CA GLU A 51 -22.38 -10.32 -4.20
C GLU A 51 -21.74 -8.93 -4.36
N PHE A 52 -22.51 -7.86 -4.31
CA PHE A 52 -21.95 -6.53 -4.45
C PHE A 52 -21.07 -6.17 -3.25
N ARG A 53 -19.90 -5.67 -3.54
CA ARG A 53 -18.92 -5.24 -2.53
C ARG A 53 -18.66 -3.75 -2.66
N ALA A 54 -19.49 -2.96 -1.98
CA ALA A 54 -19.47 -1.50 -2.07
C ALA A 54 -18.04 -0.91 -1.82
N ALA A 55 -17.31 -1.39 -0.84
CA ALA A 55 -15.95 -0.92 -0.58
C ALA A 55 -14.97 -1.24 -1.72
N SER A 56 -15.15 -2.38 -2.41
CA SER A 56 -14.33 -2.74 -3.57
C SER A 56 -14.71 -1.90 -4.79
N PHE A 57 -15.98 -1.70 -5.01
CA PHE A 57 -16.49 -0.83 -6.06
C PHE A 57 -15.97 0.61 -5.89
N MET A 58 -16.08 1.16 -4.70
CA MET A 58 -15.60 2.50 -4.36
C MET A 58 -14.10 2.65 -4.60
N ARG A 59 -13.30 1.66 -4.21
CA ARG A 59 -11.86 1.67 -4.48
C ARG A 59 -11.57 1.63 -5.97
N SER A 60 -12.29 0.81 -6.73
CA SER A 60 -12.13 0.73 -8.18
C SER A 60 -12.51 2.06 -8.85
N LEU A 61 -13.60 2.68 -8.42
CA LEU A 61 -14.03 3.99 -8.92
C LEU A 61 -13.01 5.08 -8.58
N PHE A 62 -12.43 5.06 -7.37
CA PHE A 62 -11.35 5.97 -6.98
C PHE A 62 -10.10 5.77 -7.85
N ASN A 63 -9.73 4.52 -8.14
CA ASN A 63 -8.59 4.23 -9.02
C ASN A 63 -8.85 4.73 -10.45
N VAL A 64 -10.06 4.59 -10.95
CA VAL A 64 -10.44 5.16 -12.26
C VAL A 64 -10.30 6.68 -12.24
N ALA A 65 -10.86 7.35 -11.23
CA ALA A 65 -10.77 8.80 -11.09
C ALA A 65 -9.30 9.29 -11.02
N THR A 66 -8.44 8.54 -10.31
CA THR A 66 -7.02 8.84 -10.21
C THR A 66 -6.30 8.70 -11.56
N ASN A 67 -6.62 7.67 -12.32
CA ASN A 67 -6.03 7.43 -13.63
C ASN A 67 -6.53 8.42 -14.69
N MET A 68 -7.76 8.91 -14.58
CA MET A 68 -8.33 9.87 -15.52
C MET A 68 -7.56 11.20 -15.57
N GLN A 69 -6.82 11.57 -14.53
CA GLN A 69 -5.95 12.74 -14.54
C GLN A 69 -4.86 12.67 -15.64
N SER A 70 -4.44 11.45 -15.99
CA SER A 70 -3.43 11.22 -17.03
C SER A 70 -4.02 11.22 -18.45
N HIS A 71 -5.33 11.31 -18.56
CA HIS A 71 -6.04 11.30 -19.82
C HIS A 71 -6.71 12.66 -20.06
N SER A 72 -6.62 13.17 -21.27
CA SER A 72 -7.16 14.48 -21.66
C SER A 72 -8.70 14.50 -21.80
N PHE A 73 -9.42 13.68 -21.07
CA PHE A 73 -10.87 13.57 -21.18
C PHE A 73 -11.68 14.71 -20.53
N GLY A 74 -11.01 15.66 -19.87
CA GLY A 74 -11.65 16.89 -19.38
C GLY A 74 -12.71 16.72 -18.28
N GLU A 75 -13.03 15.50 -17.89
CA GLU A 75 -14.04 15.22 -16.88
C GLU A 75 -13.40 14.98 -15.50
N ASP A 76 -13.81 15.78 -14.53
CA ASP A 76 -13.39 15.60 -13.13
C ASP A 76 -14.26 14.55 -12.44
N LEU A 77 -13.87 13.29 -12.55
CA LEU A 77 -14.52 12.20 -11.79
C LEU A 77 -14.33 12.32 -10.27
N TYR A 78 -13.44 13.20 -9.80
CA TYR A 78 -13.33 13.45 -8.37
C TYR A 78 -14.53 14.20 -7.79
N SER A 79 -15.31 14.89 -8.59
CA SER A 79 -16.56 15.54 -8.17
C SER A 79 -17.56 14.55 -7.58
N ILE A 80 -17.55 13.29 -8.03
CA ILE A 80 -18.36 12.20 -7.49
C ILE A 80 -18.07 11.93 -6.02
N PHE A 81 -16.84 12.16 -5.57
CA PHE A 81 -16.39 11.80 -4.22
C PHE A 81 -16.50 12.92 -3.19
N THR A 82 -17.11 14.05 -3.46
CA THR A 82 -17.36 15.17 -2.52
C THR A 82 -16.52 15.12 -1.21
N LYS A 83 -17.13 15.42 -0.02
CA LYS A 83 -16.43 15.36 1.29
C LYS A 83 -15.92 13.97 1.69
N LYS A 84 -16.43 12.90 1.09
CA LYS A 84 -16.05 11.50 1.39
C LYS A 84 -14.80 11.03 0.65
N LYS A 85 -14.28 11.82 -0.30
CA LYS A 85 -13.01 11.56 -0.98
C LYS A 85 -11.86 11.38 0.02
N HIS A 86 -11.83 12.21 1.04
CA HIS A 86 -10.82 12.14 2.10
C HIS A 86 -10.92 10.84 2.92
N ASP A 87 -12.13 10.39 3.24
CA ASP A 87 -12.33 9.17 4.03
C ASP A 87 -11.94 7.92 3.24
N LEU A 88 -12.28 7.88 1.95
CA LEU A 88 -11.84 6.80 1.07
C LEU A 88 -10.33 6.73 0.94
N TRP A 89 -9.71 7.88 0.74
CA TRP A 89 -8.27 7.96 0.65
C TRP A 89 -7.60 7.54 1.97
N ARG A 90 -8.15 7.92 3.11
CA ARG A 90 -7.68 7.49 4.43
C ARG A 90 -7.69 5.96 4.56
N ILE A 91 -8.76 5.29 4.12
CA ILE A 91 -8.84 3.83 4.10
C ILE A 91 -7.74 3.22 3.23
N VAL A 92 -7.52 3.76 2.03
CA VAL A 92 -6.45 3.32 1.13
C VAL A 92 -5.10 3.48 1.81
N ASN A 93 -4.83 4.63 2.43
CA ASN A 93 -3.58 4.90 3.15
C ASN A 93 -3.36 3.91 4.31
N ILE A 94 -4.39 3.68 5.15
CA ILE A 94 -4.34 2.69 6.23
C ILE A 94 -4.08 1.28 5.67
N GLN A 95 -4.74 0.91 4.58
CA GLN A 95 -4.55 -0.38 3.93
C GLN A 95 -3.09 -0.57 3.47
N TRP A 96 -2.50 0.45 2.86
CA TRP A 96 -1.10 0.42 2.44
C TRP A 96 -0.16 0.32 3.63
N TYR A 97 -0.38 1.11 4.66
CA TYR A 97 0.43 1.10 5.89
C TYR A 97 0.40 -0.26 6.58
N LEU A 98 -0.77 -0.86 6.75
CA LEU A 98 -0.94 -2.16 7.41
C LEU A 98 -0.36 -3.33 6.60
N ARG A 99 -0.35 -3.23 5.27
CA ARG A 99 0.12 -4.33 4.41
C ARG A 99 1.59 -4.28 4.05
N TYR A 100 2.15 -3.09 3.99
CA TYR A 100 3.49 -2.89 3.46
C TYR A 100 4.38 -2.02 4.34
N GLY A 101 3.79 -1.24 5.22
CA GLY A 101 4.47 -0.35 6.14
C GLY A 101 4.88 -1.00 7.46
N PRO A 102 5.55 -0.24 8.34
CA PRO A 102 6.07 -0.71 9.63
C PRO A 102 5.02 -0.67 10.74
N ALA A 103 3.77 -0.95 10.42
CA ALA A 103 2.61 -0.83 11.30
C ALA A 103 2.75 -1.66 12.59
N PRO A 104 2.70 -1.04 13.80
CA PRO A 104 2.72 -1.80 15.05
C PRO A 104 1.59 -2.80 15.17
N GLN A 105 0.43 -2.52 14.57
CA GLN A 105 -0.75 -3.40 14.54
C GLN A 105 -0.48 -4.73 13.84
N THR A 106 0.55 -4.79 13.02
CA THR A 106 1.04 -6.01 12.32
C THR A 106 2.42 -6.42 12.81
N ASP A 107 2.73 -6.07 14.07
CA ASP A 107 4.01 -6.35 14.74
C ASP A 107 5.24 -5.73 14.01
N GLY A 108 5.02 -4.77 13.11
CA GLY A 108 6.08 -4.13 12.31
C GLY A 108 6.76 -5.05 11.29
N ASN A 109 6.23 -6.26 11.07
CA ASN A 109 6.91 -7.31 10.31
C ASN A 109 6.70 -7.26 8.80
N MET A 110 5.77 -6.46 8.31
CA MET A 110 5.43 -6.46 6.88
C MET A 110 6.59 -6.04 5.96
N PRO A 111 7.45 -5.06 6.32
CA PRO A 111 8.61 -4.70 5.52
C PRO A 111 9.62 -5.83 5.36
N PHE A 112 9.71 -6.76 6.32
CA PHE A 112 10.64 -7.89 6.24
C PHE A 112 10.36 -8.85 5.07
N ASN A 113 9.23 -8.73 4.41
CA ASN A 113 8.97 -9.48 3.18
C ASN A 113 9.99 -9.16 2.08
N GLN A 114 10.63 -7.98 2.10
CA GLN A 114 11.64 -7.56 1.13
C GLN A 114 13.10 -7.81 1.57
N ARG A 115 13.34 -8.47 2.70
CA ARG A 115 14.69 -8.75 3.21
C ARG A 115 15.58 -9.52 2.24
N PHE A 116 15.00 -10.38 1.42
CA PHE A 116 15.77 -11.14 0.42
C PHE A 116 16.23 -10.25 -0.73
N LEU A 117 15.38 -9.30 -1.15
CA LEU A 117 15.75 -8.31 -2.14
C LEU A 117 16.89 -7.43 -1.61
N LEU A 118 16.77 -6.91 -0.39
CA LEU A 118 17.80 -6.09 0.24
C LEU A 118 19.13 -6.86 0.37
N ARG A 119 19.09 -8.12 0.82
CA ARG A 119 20.30 -8.96 0.88
C ARG A 119 20.95 -9.15 -0.49
N ASN A 120 20.14 -9.36 -1.53
CA ASN A 120 20.66 -9.48 -2.88
C ASN A 120 21.30 -8.19 -3.39
N MET A 121 20.72 -7.03 -3.03
CA MET A 121 21.30 -5.72 -3.36
C MET A 121 22.66 -5.53 -2.67
N ILE A 122 22.75 -5.83 -1.36
CA ILE A 122 23.98 -5.76 -0.59
C ILE A 122 25.04 -6.71 -1.17
N ALA A 123 24.69 -7.97 -1.42
CA ALA A 123 25.63 -8.94 -2.00
C ALA A 123 26.14 -8.51 -3.39
N THR A 124 25.30 -7.86 -4.19
CA THR A 124 25.71 -7.28 -5.48
C THR A 124 26.73 -6.16 -5.26
N ALA A 125 26.46 -5.25 -4.32
CA ALA A 125 27.35 -4.15 -3.98
C ALA A 125 28.71 -4.69 -3.44
N ASP A 126 28.67 -5.67 -2.56
CA ASP A 126 29.90 -6.31 -2.01
C ASP A 126 30.74 -6.95 -3.14
N THR A 127 30.08 -7.60 -4.09
CA THR A 127 30.78 -8.20 -5.25
C THR A 127 31.49 -7.13 -6.08
N VAL A 128 30.82 -6.02 -6.34
CA VAL A 128 31.41 -4.89 -7.09
C VAL A 128 32.55 -4.27 -6.29
N PHE A 129 32.38 -4.06 -4.99
CA PHE A 129 33.40 -3.47 -4.13
C PHE A 129 34.66 -4.33 -4.03
N GLN A 130 34.51 -5.66 -3.97
CA GLN A 130 35.61 -6.60 -3.91
C GLN A 130 36.29 -6.86 -5.26
N SER A 131 35.66 -6.44 -6.35
CA SER A 131 36.22 -6.60 -7.69
C SER A 131 37.47 -5.73 -7.85
N LYS A 132 38.57 -6.36 -8.26
CA LYS A 132 39.84 -5.65 -8.57
C LYS A 132 39.83 -4.99 -9.94
N THR A 133 38.82 -5.32 -10.78
CA THR A 133 38.65 -4.77 -12.10
C THR A 133 37.45 -3.81 -12.08
N TYR A 134 37.72 -2.55 -12.37
CA TYR A 134 36.68 -1.57 -12.50
C TYR A 134 35.97 -1.80 -13.83
N THR A 135 34.75 -2.32 -13.75
CA THR A 135 33.85 -2.44 -14.91
C THR A 135 32.67 -1.49 -14.70
N ASN A 136 32.51 -0.56 -15.63
CA ASN A 136 31.32 0.28 -15.67
C ASN A 136 30.11 -0.63 -15.91
N GLY A 137 29.13 -0.58 -15.02
CA GLY A 137 27.92 -1.39 -15.14
C GLY A 137 26.84 -0.86 -14.22
N ALA A 138 25.62 -1.25 -14.54
CA ALA A 138 24.44 -0.97 -13.72
C ALA A 138 23.67 -2.27 -13.46
N SER A 139 23.24 -2.47 -12.22
CA SER A 139 22.33 -3.54 -11.85
C SER A 139 20.95 -2.93 -11.60
N LEU A 140 20.07 -3.01 -12.61
CA LEU A 140 18.74 -2.44 -12.54
C LEU A 140 17.74 -3.52 -12.08
N ARG A 141 16.84 -3.13 -11.18
CA ARG A 141 15.76 -3.96 -10.68
C ARG A 141 14.44 -3.24 -10.86
N PHE A 142 13.50 -3.90 -11.50
CA PHE A 142 12.17 -3.37 -11.76
C PHE A 142 11.15 -4.11 -10.90
N GLY A 143 10.24 -3.37 -10.30
CA GLY A 143 9.19 -3.92 -9.43
C GLY A 143 8.02 -2.96 -9.29
N HIS A 144 6.97 -3.45 -8.66
CA HIS A 144 5.82 -2.63 -8.30
C HIS A 144 6.04 -1.90 -6.97
N GLU A 145 5.19 -0.92 -6.68
CA GLU A 145 5.16 -0.18 -5.42
C GLU A 145 5.06 -1.09 -4.19
N VAL A 146 4.42 -2.24 -4.32
CA VAL A 146 4.34 -3.28 -3.26
C VAL A 146 5.70 -3.90 -2.89
N CYS A 147 6.71 -3.71 -3.73
CA CYS A 147 8.09 -4.11 -3.45
C CYS A 147 8.92 -2.92 -2.96
N VAL A 148 8.75 -1.76 -3.58
CA VAL A 148 9.54 -0.56 -3.28
C VAL A 148 9.21 -0.04 -1.88
N MET A 149 7.93 0.02 -1.52
CA MET A 149 7.47 0.54 -0.23
C MET A 149 8.05 -0.23 0.97
N PRO A 150 7.85 -1.53 1.09
CA PRO A 150 8.43 -2.25 2.21
C PRO A 150 9.97 -2.26 2.19
N LEU A 151 10.59 -2.15 1.01
CA LEU A 151 12.04 -2.01 0.92
C LEU A 151 12.51 -0.69 1.52
N ALA A 152 11.88 0.43 1.19
CA ALA A 152 12.21 1.73 1.74
C ALA A 152 11.93 1.80 3.25
N CYS A 153 10.84 1.17 3.73
CA CYS A 153 10.59 1.02 5.17
C CYS A 153 11.68 0.20 5.86
N LEU A 154 12.16 -0.88 5.23
CA LEU A 154 13.20 -1.74 5.77
C LEU A 154 14.58 -1.05 5.81
N MET A 155 14.82 -0.15 4.87
CA MET A 155 16.02 0.69 4.80
C MET A 155 15.90 1.95 5.66
N GLU A 156 14.76 2.15 6.33
CA GLU A 156 14.47 3.33 7.17
C GLU A 156 14.69 4.67 6.45
N LEU A 157 14.37 4.70 5.15
CA LEU A 157 14.54 5.90 4.34
C LEU A 157 13.54 6.98 4.79
N ASP A 158 14.06 8.16 5.14
CA ASP A 158 13.27 9.31 5.58
C ASP A 158 12.17 8.90 6.59
N SER A 159 10.92 9.30 6.36
CA SER A 159 9.78 8.98 7.23
C SER A 159 9.11 7.64 6.91
N CYS A 160 9.67 6.84 5.99
CA CYS A 160 9.08 5.55 5.59
C CYS A 160 8.96 4.56 6.74
N GLY A 161 9.89 4.59 7.69
CA GLY A 161 9.96 3.69 8.85
C GLY A 161 9.13 4.12 10.06
N VAL A 162 8.36 5.21 9.99
CA VAL A 162 7.61 5.76 11.13
C VAL A 162 6.54 4.80 11.61
N LYS A 163 6.56 4.50 12.92
CA LYS A 163 5.57 3.65 13.58
C LYS A 163 4.44 4.48 14.17
N VAL A 164 3.22 4.29 13.69
CA VAL A 164 2.03 5.02 14.12
C VAL A 164 1.04 4.05 14.76
N ASN A 165 0.72 4.28 16.04
CA ASN A 165 -0.24 3.46 16.77
C ASN A 165 -1.69 3.87 16.48
N ASP A 166 -1.92 5.17 16.33
CA ASP A 166 -3.24 5.73 16.05
C ASP A 166 -3.45 5.83 14.52
N LEU A 167 -4.19 4.87 13.98
CA LEU A 167 -4.49 4.83 12.55
C LEU A 167 -5.48 5.92 12.12
N ASP A 168 -6.26 6.48 13.03
CA ASP A 168 -7.16 7.59 12.73
C ASP A 168 -6.40 8.89 12.43
N ASN A 169 -5.15 8.98 12.91
CA ASN A 169 -4.26 10.11 12.67
C ASN A 169 -3.04 9.76 11.80
N LEU A 170 -3.12 8.63 11.08
CA LEU A 170 -2.01 8.12 10.27
C LEU A 170 -1.52 9.12 9.23
N ASP A 171 -2.43 9.83 8.58
CA ASP A 171 -2.17 10.78 7.51
C ASP A 171 -1.35 12.01 7.94
N SER A 172 -1.25 12.27 9.23
CA SER A 172 -0.37 13.32 9.78
C SER A 172 1.11 12.91 9.79
N TYR A 173 1.40 11.61 9.76
CA TYR A 173 2.75 11.08 9.92
C TYR A 173 3.22 10.25 8.73
N TRP A 174 2.33 9.51 8.11
CA TRP A 174 2.65 8.59 7.05
C TRP A 174 1.60 8.65 5.94
N VAL A 175 2.04 8.92 4.72
CA VAL A 175 1.16 9.09 3.57
C VAL A 175 1.75 8.35 2.38
N ASN A 176 1.06 7.31 1.91
CA ASN A 176 1.56 6.42 0.87
C ASN A 176 1.99 7.14 -0.41
N TYR A 177 1.21 8.07 -0.94
CA TYR A 177 1.52 8.76 -2.20
C TYR A 177 2.61 9.83 -2.07
N ARG A 178 2.93 10.30 -0.86
CA ARG A 178 4.08 11.20 -0.63
C ARG A 178 5.38 10.42 -0.58
N ILE A 179 5.31 9.21 -0.02
CA ILE A 179 6.45 8.32 0.11
C ILE A 179 6.71 7.62 -1.23
N TYR A 180 5.65 7.28 -1.96
CA TYR A 180 5.70 6.55 -3.23
C TYR A 180 4.84 7.21 -4.29
N PRO A 181 5.31 8.23 -4.96
CA PRO A 181 4.72 8.60 -6.23
C PRO A 181 4.80 7.40 -7.17
N MET A 182 3.76 7.16 -7.94
CA MET A 182 3.81 6.16 -9.01
C MET A 182 5.05 6.38 -9.87
N ALA A 183 5.77 5.33 -10.20
CA ALA A 183 7.06 5.37 -10.90
C ALA A 183 8.22 5.99 -10.09
N CYS A 184 8.24 5.82 -8.76
CA CYS A 184 9.40 6.17 -7.96
C CYS A 184 10.57 5.22 -8.22
N ASN A 185 11.78 5.71 -8.05
CA ASN A 185 12.98 4.89 -7.98
C ASN A 185 13.70 5.14 -6.65
N VAL A 186 14.42 4.13 -6.21
CA VAL A 186 15.37 4.23 -5.09
C VAL A 186 16.76 4.14 -5.72
N GLN A 187 17.52 5.22 -5.61
CA GLN A 187 18.91 5.30 -6.06
C GLN A 187 19.85 5.17 -4.89
#